data_5e547c69d90e51c21a36acfe17d97e77
#
_entry.id   5e547c69d90e51c21a36acfe17d97e77
#
_cell.length_a   1.000
_cell.length_b   1.000
_cell.length_c   1.000
_cell.angle_alpha   90.00
_cell.angle_beta   90.00
_cell.angle_gamma   90.00
#
_symmetry.space_group_name_H-M   'P 1'
#
loop_
_entity.id
_entity.type
_entity.pdbx_description
1 polymer ?
#
loop_
_entity_poly.entity_id
_entity_poly.type
_entity_poly.pdbx_seq_one_letter_code
_entity_poly.pdbx_strand_id
1 'polypeptide(L)'
;WHRPLLNARRADLRAHLTRCGVTWVDDPSNEDDSFARVRIRKALTVLTDLGVDSAALADVSRHLADARTALDAQMFAAARAHAHVQCGAVAMDWQALCALPTETRRRLLTHTIAWINGATYAPRSSAVAEVLTALDDAGAATVQGCELRLKRDKLWIYRELQAVRAVDAPVGALWDGRWRLEPCGDAPVPNTQTTIRALGAEGLRSFADWRHLGVPRGVLLASPAVWQGAELVAAPLVGRSQNWQAVLERGEDAFFAAHMTH
;
A
#
# COMPACT_ATOMS: atom_id res chain seq x y z
N TRP A 1 0.81 15.11 -15.45
CA TRP A 1 1.03 15.03 -16.90
C TRP A 1 -0.27 14.65 -17.57
N HIS A 2 -0.75 15.46 -18.52
CA HIS A 2 -1.96 15.19 -19.29
C HIS A 2 -1.57 14.79 -20.71
N ARG A 3 -2.18 13.72 -21.23
CA ARG A 3 -1.95 13.21 -22.59
C ARG A 3 -3.27 13.17 -23.37
N PRO A 4 -3.78 14.29 -23.86
CA PRO A 4 -5.12 14.38 -24.45
C PRO A 4 -5.30 13.57 -25.73
N LEU A 5 -4.21 13.25 -26.44
CA LEU A 5 -4.24 12.50 -27.71
C LEU A 5 -3.99 11.00 -27.55
N LEU A 6 -4.07 10.45 -26.32
CA LEU A 6 -3.77 9.04 -26.09
C LEU A 6 -4.73 8.10 -26.86
N ASN A 7 -5.96 8.54 -27.08
CA ASN A 7 -6.99 7.78 -27.80
C ASN A 7 -7.02 8.05 -29.33
N ALA A 8 -6.15 8.93 -29.85
CA ALA A 8 -6.08 9.25 -31.26
C ALA A 8 -4.96 8.45 -31.94
N ARG A 9 -5.29 7.79 -33.06
CA ARG A 9 -4.28 7.08 -33.85
C ARG A 9 -3.40 8.08 -34.63
N ARG A 10 -2.12 7.78 -34.79
CA ARG A 10 -1.19 8.60 -35.58
C ARG A 10 -1.69 8.80 -37.02
N ALA A 11 -2.31 7.76 -37.59
CA ALA A 11 -2.89 7.84 -38.96
C ALA A 11 -4.02 8.87 -39.03
N ASP A 12 -4.91 8.88 -38.03
CA ASP A 12 -6.05 9.80 -37.97
C ASP A 12 -5.57 11.26 -37.78
N LEU A 13 -4.53 11.46 -36.96
CA LEU A 13 -3.92 12.76 -36.77
C LEU A 13 -3.28 13.27 -38.06
N ARG A 14 -2.55 12.42 -38.80
CA ARG A 14 -1.98 12.78 -40.11
C ARG A 14 -3.06 13.09 -41.12
N ALA A 15 -4.12 12.28 -41.22
CA ALA A 15 -5.26 12.53 -42.10
C ALA A 15 -5.95 13.87 -41.77
N HIS A 16 -6.06 14.19 -40.46
CA HIS A 16 -6.58 15.48 -40.00
C HIS A 16 -5.70 16.64 -40.47
N LEU A 17 -4.40 16.57 -40.22
CA LEU A 17 -3.44 17.62 -40.64
C LEU A 17 -3.45 17.83 -42.15
N THR A 18 -3.50 16.75 -42.95
CA THR A 18 -3.63 16.83 -44.41
C THR A 18 -4.86 17.61 -44.80
N ARG A 19 -6.02 17.32 -44.21
CA ARG A 19 -7.29 18.05 -44.49
C ARG A 19 -7.21 19.52 -44.12
N CYS A 20 -6.44 19.85 -43.07
CA CYS A 20 -6.24 21.23 -42.63
C CYS A 20 -5.15 21.97 -43.40
N GLY A 21 -4.50 21.33 -44.40
CA GLY A 21 -3.37 21.93 -45.11
C GLY A 21 -2.12 22.16 -44.30
N VAL A 22 -2.00 21.49 -43.13
CA VAL A 22 -0.85 21.63 -42.25
C VAL A 22 0.20 20.58 -42.57
N THR A 23 1.42 21.02 -42.81
CA THR A 23 2.60 20.15 -43.03
C THR A 23 3.21 19.73 -41.68
N TRP A 24 3.81 18.56 -41.62
CA TRP A 24 4.58 18.06 -40.48
C TRP A 24 5.96 17.59 -40.89
N VAL A 25 6.86 17.50 -39.94
CA VAL A 25 8.21 16.96 -40.13
C VAL A 25 8.24 15.51 -39.66
N ASP A 26 8.75 14.63 -40.50
CA ASP A 26 9.06 13.24 -40.09
C ASP A 26 10.50 13.21 -39.56
N ASP A 27 10.65 12.99 -38.28
CA ASP A 27 11.92 12.84 -37.60
C ASP A 27 12.54 11.48 -37.93
N PRO A 28 13.76 11.38 -38.45
CA PRO A 28 14.46 10.13 -38.74
C PRO A 28 14.53 9.16 -37.59
N SER A 29 14.56 9.67 -36.34
CA SER A 29 14.52 8.82 -35.12
C SER A 29 13.25 7.97 -34.98
N ASN A 30 12.20 8.26 -35.74
CA ASN A 30 10.98 7.45 -35.79
C ASN A 30 11.15 6.09 -36.49
N GLU A 31 12.27 5.87 -37.18
CA GLU A 31 12.63 4.64 -37.88
C GLU A 31 13.83 3.93 -37.24
N ASP A 32 14.45 4.53 -36.26
CA ASP A 32 15.61 3.99 -35.54
C ASP A 32 15.23 2.82 -34.62
N ASP A 33 15.70 1.63 -34.95
CA ASP A 33 15.43 0.38 -34.22
C ASP A 33 16.10 0.31 -32.83
N SER A 34 16.96 1.26 -32.49
CA SER A 34 17.50 1.40 -31.13
C SER A 34 16.37 1.68 -30.12
N PHE A 35 15.29 2.33 -30.55
CA PHE A 35 14.14 2.64 -29.71
C PHE A 35 13.12 1.51 -29.67
N ALA A 36 12.78 1.06 -28.45
CA ALA A 36 11.77 -0.01 -28.24
C ALA A 36 10.44 0.28 -28.94
N ARG A 37 9.99 1.56 -28.95
CA ARG A 37 8.75 1.98 -29.62
C ARG A 37 8.72 1.71 -31.13
N VAL A 38 9.90 1.80 -31.79
CA VAL A 38 10.02 1.54 -33.24
C VAL A 38 9.94 0.04 -33.49
N ARG A 39 10.68 -0.76 -32.73
CA ARG A 39 10.61 -2.22 -32.79
C ARG A 39 9.20 -2.76 -32.55
N ILE A 40 8.50 -2.23 -31.54
CA ILE A 40 7.09 -2.61 -31.25
C ILE A 40 6.19 -2.26 -32.43
N ARG A 41 6.35 -1.09 -33.04
CA ARG A 41 5.52 -0.69 -34.22
C ARG A 41 5.74 -1.62 -35.41
N LYS A 42 6.99 -2.01 -35.69
CA LYS A 42 7.32 -2.98 -36.75
C LYS A 42 6.72 -4.36 -36.42
N ALA A 43 6.81 -4.82 -35.19
CA ALA A 43 6.19 -6.06 -34.75
C ALA A 43 4.65 -6.04 -34.87
N LEU A 44 4.01 -4.91 -34.55
CA LEU A 44 2.56 -4.74 -34.72
C LEU A 44 2.12 -4.84 -36.19
N THR A 45 2.95 -4.41 -37.14
CA THR A 45 2.64 -4.59 -38.57
C THR A 45 2.53 -6.07 -38.90
N VAL A 46 3.48 -6.89 -38.44
CA VAL A 46 3.45 -8.35 -38.67
C VAL A 46 2.24 -9.00 -37.96
N LEU A 47 1.90 -8.56 -36.74
CA LEU A 47 0.76 -9.06 -36.00
C LEU A 47 -0.58 -8.70 -36.68
N THR A 48 -0.64 -7.55 -37.37
CA THR A 48 -1.83 -7.14 -38.11
C THR A 48 -2.16 -8.13 -39.23
N ASP A 49 -1.15 -8.65 -39.93
CA ASP A 49 -1.34 -9.67 -40.98
C ASP A 49 -1.88 -11.00 -40.39
N LEU A 50 -1.70 -11.24 -39.11
CA LEU A 50 -2.23 -12.38 -38.36
C LEU A 50 -3.59 -12.07 -37.68
N GLY A 51 -4.21 -10.93 -37.98
CA GLY A 51 -5.50 -10.52 -37.44
C GLY A 51 -5.43 -9.84 -36.04
N VAL A 52 -4.23 -9.56 -35.51
CA VAL A 52 -4.05 -8.87 -34.23
C VAL A 52 -3.61 -7.43 -34.50
N ASP A 53 -4.54 -6.54 -34.68
CA ASP A 53 -4.26 -5.13 -34.91
C ASP A 53 -4.15 -4.31 -33.62
N SER A 54 -3.70 -3.07 -33.76
CA SER A 54 -3.55 -2.15 -32.61
C SER A 54 -4.87 -1.79 -31.95
N ALA A 55 -6.01 -1.89 -32.66
CA ALA A 55 -7.34 -1.64 -32.12
C ALA A 55 -7.76 -2.79 -31.18
N ALA A 56 -7.59 -4.03 -31.64
CA ALA A 56 -7.88 -5.20 -30.83
C ALA A 56 -7.07 -5.19 -29.53
N LEU A 57 -5.77 -4.84 -29.56
CA LEU A 57 -4.94 -4.71 -28.38
C LEU A 57 -5.39 -3.58 -27.45
N ALA A 58 -5.80 -2.44 -27.99
CA ALA A 58 -6.36 -1.33 -27.23
C ALA A 58 -7.68 -1.71 -26.56
N ASP A 59 -8.53 -2.48 -27.24
CA ASP A 59 -9.79 -2.99 -26.71
C ASP A 59 -9.54 -3.97 -25.55
N VAL A 60 -8.63 -4.91 -25.71
CA VAL A 60 -8.21 -5.83 -24.62
C VAL A 60 -7.70 -5.03 -23.43
N SER A 61 -6.86 -4.02 -23.67
CA SER A 61 -6.32 -3.17 -22.58
C SER A 61 -7.43 -2.43 -21.84
N ARG A 62 -8.46 -1.92 -22.55
CA ARG A 62 -9.63 -1.29 -21.96
C ARG A 62 -10.42 -2.29 -21.11
N HIS A 63 -10.76 -3.45 -21.67
CA HIS A 63 -11.49 -4.48 -20.93
C HIS A 63 -10.74 -4.94 -19.68
N LEU A 64 -9.41 -5.05 -19.72
CA LEU A 64 -8.59 -5.37 -18.55
C LEU A 64 -8.61 -4.23 -17.52
N ALA A 65 -8.61 -2.98 -17.95
CA ALA A 65 -8.74 -1.82 -17.04
C ALA A 65 -10.12 -1.80 -16.36
N ASP A 66 -11.20 -2.06 -17.11
CA ASP A 66 -12.56 -2.14 -16.57
C ASP A 66 -12.70 -3.32 -15.59
N ALA A 67 -12.16 -4.49 -15.95
CA ALA A 67 -12.14 -5.66 -15.08
C ALA A 67 -11.33 -5.37 -13.78
N ARG A 68 -10.19 -4.69 -13.88
CA ARG A 68 -9.42 -4.24 -12.73
C ARG A 68 -10.25 -3.35 -11.81
N THR A 69 -10.95 -2.37 -12.37
CA THR A 69 -11.81 -1.44 -11.61
C THR A 69 -12.91 -2.20 -10.86
N ALA A 70 -13.56 -3.16 -11.51
CA ALA A 70 -14.59 -4.00 -10.89
C ALA A 70 -14.02 -4.86 -9.74
N LEU A 71 -12.85 -5.47 -9.93
CA LEU A 71 -12.16 -6.27 -8.92
C LEU A 71 -11.67 -5.42 -7.74
N ASP A 72 -11.21 -4.20 -7.98
CA ASP A 72 -10.84 -3.26 -6.93
C ASP A 72 -12.07 -2.83 -6.12
N ALA A 73 -13.19 -2.54 -6.77
CA ALA A 73 -14.44 -2.24 -6.09
C ALA A 73 -14.92 -3.40 -5.19
N GLN A 74 -14.83 -4.64 -5.69
CA GLN A 74 -15.15 -5.85 -4.92
C GLN A 74 -14.21 -6.02 -3.72
N MET A 75 -12.90 -5.80 -3.91
CA MET A 75 -11.91 -5.87 -2.84
C MET A 75 -12.20 -4.83 -1.74
N PHE A 76 -12.52 -3.57 -2.10
CA PHE A 76 -12.87 -2.54 -1.11
C PHE A 76 -14.21 -2.83 -0.41
N ALA A 77 -15.18 -3.43 -1.10
CA ALA A 77 -16.41 -3.91 -0.46
C ALA A 77 -16.11 -4.98 0.60
N ALA A 78 -15.26 -5.95 0.27
CA ALA A 78 -14.80 -6.97 1.22
C ALA A 78 -14.00 -6.38 2.39
N ALA A 79 -13.12 -5.39 2.13
CA ALA A 79 -12.41 -4.68 3.19
C ALA A 79 -13.38 -4.04 4.18
N ARG A 80 -14.36 -3.28 3.71
CA ARG A 80 -15.36 -2.62 4.55
C ARG A 80 -16.23 -3.59 5.34
N ALA A 81 -16.52 -4.78 4.79
CA ALA A 81 -17.36 -5.78 5.44
C ALA A 81 -16.61 -6.59 6.52
N HIS A 82 -15.33 -6.86 6.33
CA HIS A 82 -14.61 -7.87 7.10
C HIS A 82 -13.34 -7.38 7.78
N ALA A 83 -12.86 -6.16 7.49
CA ALA A 83 -11.65 -5.62 8.09
C ALA A 83 -11.96 -4.46 9.05
N HIS A 84 -11.10 -4.28 10.06
CA HIS A 84 -11.07 -3.09 10.90
C HIS A 84 -9.62 -2.71 11.20
N VAL A 85 -9.40 -1.42 11.39
CA VAL A 85 -8.08 -0.87 11.73
C VAL A 85 -8.04 -0.61 13.23
N GLN A 86 -6.95 -1.02 13.88
CA GLN A 86 -6.73 -0.76 15.29
C GLN A 86 -5.23 -0.62 15.57
N CYS A 87 -4.83 0.45 16.22
CA CYS A 87 -3.41 0.75 16.53
C CYS A 87 -2.50 0.67 15.28
N GLY A 88 -3.02 1.05 14.09
CA GLY A 88 -2.28 0.99 12.82
C GLY A 88 -2.07 -0.42 12.26
N ALA A 89 -2.65 -1.44 12.88
CA ALA A 89 -2.79 -2.79 12.35
C ALA A 89 -4.15 -2.97 11.69
N VAL A 90 -4.27 -3.95 10.82
CA VAL A 90 -5.53 -4.38 10.23
C VAL A 90 -5.86 -5.77 10.74
N ALA A 91 -7.08 -5.95 11.23
CA ALA A 91 -7.61 -7.25 11.60
C ALA A 91 -8.79 -7.63 10.71
N MET A 92 -8.84 -8.88 10.29
CA MET A 92 -9.89 -9.43 9.42
C MET A 92 -10.40 -10.75 10.00
N ASP A 93 -11.69 -11.04 9.81
CA ASP A 93 -12.22 -12.36 10.07
C ASP A 93 -11.58 -13.38 9.11
N TRP A 94 -10.97 -14.44 9.67
CA TRP A 94 -10.23 -15.42 8.86
C TRP A 94 -11.15 -16.25 7.98
N GLN A 95 -12.29 -16.68 8.51
CA GLN A 95 -13.24 -17.52 7.77
C GLN A 95 -13.86 -16.71 6.63
N ALA A 96 -14.26 -15.47 6.90
CA ALA A 96 -14.76 -14.57 5.86
C ALA A 96 -13.72 -14.32 4.78
N LEU A 97 -12.45 -14.10 5.15
CA LEU A 97 -11.35 -13.93 4.19
C LEU A 97 -11.14 -15.18 3.32
N CYS A 98 -11.20 -16.38 3.92
CA CYS A 98 -11.06 -17.65 3.19
C CYS A 98 -12.24 -17.92 2.25
N ALA A 99 -13.43 -17.41 2.57
CA ALA A 99 -14.63 -17.55 1.73
C ALA A 99 -14.62 -16.60 0.51
N LEU A 100 -13.76 -15.58 0.49
CA LEU A 100 -13.66 -14.68 -0.66
C LEU A 100 -13.11 -15.40 -1.90
N PRO A 101 -13.51 -14.95 -3.12
CA PRO A 101 -12.86 -15.39 -4.35
C PRO A 101 -11.34 -15.18 -4.26
N THR A 102 -10.57 -16.11 -4.82
CA THR A 102 -9.10 -16.13 -4.72
C THR A 102 -8.45 -14.81 -5.10
N GLU A 103 -8.91 -14.17 -6.19
CA GLU A 103 -8.34 -12.90 -6.64
C GLU A 103 -8.72 -11.75 -5.69
N THR A 104 -9.93 -11.71 -5.16
CA THR A 104 -10.37 -10.71 -4.17
C THR A 104 -9.54 -10.83 -2.88
N ARG A 105 -9.36 -12.05 -2.39
CA ARG A 105 -8.51 -12.35 -1.22
C ARG A 105 -7.07 -11.92 -1.45
N ARG A 106 -6.48 -12.28 -2.60
CA ARG A 106 -5.12 -11.89 -2.97
C ARG A 106 -4.97 -10.36 -3.02
N ARG A 107 -5.91 -9.64 -3.66
CA ARG A 107 -5.90 -8.18 -3.74
C ARG A 107 -6.01 -7.53 -2.36
N LEU A 108 -6.90 -8.03 -1.52
CA LEU A 108 -7.10 -7.49 -0.18
C LEU A 108 -5.85 -7.64 0.69
N LEU A 109 -5.18 -8.80 0.68
CA LEU A 109 -3.91 -9.00 1.38
C LEU A 109 -2.81 -8.09 0.82
N THR A 110 -2.69 -8.01 -0.51
CA THR A 110 -1.72 -7.14 -1.18
C THR A 110 -1.93 -5.67 -0.79
N HIS A 111 -3.17 -5.19 -0.83
CA HIS A 111 -3.54 -3.84 -0.43
C HIS A 111 -3.21 -3.57 1.04
N THR A 112 -3.56 -4.49 1.93
CA THR A 112 -3.30 -4.37 3.36
C THR A 112 -1.81 -4.30 3.66
N ILE A 113 -1.01 -5.17 3.08
CA ILE A 113 0.45 -5.17 3.25
C ILE A 113 1.04 -3.85 2.76
N ALA A 114 0.64 -3.37 1.58
CA ALA A 114 1.11 -2.10 1.01
C ALA A 114 0.68 -0.88 1.84
N TRP A 115 -0.52 -0.91 2.44
CA TRP A 115 -0.99 0.15 3.33
C TRP A 115 -0.19 0.18 4.65
N ILE A 116 0.16 -1.00 5.20
CA ILE A 116 0.91 -1.12 6.46
C ILE A 116 2.38 -0.78 6.28
N ASN A 117 3.05 -1.22 5.21
CA ASN A 117 4.48 -0.97 5.03
C ASN A 117 4.80 0.35 4.33
N GLY A 118 3.79 1.03 3.76
CA GLY A 118 3.98 2.28 3.02
C GLY A 118 4.81 2.12 1.74
N ALA A 119 5.05 0.89 1.27
CA ALA A 119 5.90 0.63 0.12
C ALA A 119 5.27 1.15 -1.18
N THR A 120 6.13 1.69 -2.06
CA THR A 120 5.72 2.12 -3.41
C THR A 120 5.29 0.94 -4.28
N TYR A 121 5.85 -0.24 -4.03
CA TYR A 121 5.54 -1.45 -4.80
C TYR A 121 4.87 -2.50 -3.92
N ALA A 122 3.75 -2.99 -4.41
CA ALA A 122 3.02 -4.09 -3.78
C ALA A 122 3.84 -5.40 -3.79
N PRO A 123 3.59 -6.33 -2.86
CA PRO A 123 4.21 -7.64 -2.86
C PRO A 123 3.90 -8.40 -4.14
N ARG A 124 4.87 -9.21 -4.62
CA ARG A 124 4.68 -10.08 -5.77
C ARG A 124 3.60 -11.13 -5.47
N SER A 125 2.89 -11.55 -6.50
CA SER A 125 1.81 -12.54 -6.36
C SER A 125 2.29 -13.87 -5.74
N SER A 126 3.52 -14.32 -6.05
CA SER A 126 4.13 -15.50 -5.44
C SER A 126 4.31 -15.35 -3.93
N ALA A 127 4.78 -14.18 -3.47
CA ALA A 127 4.96 -13.92 -2.05
C ALA A 127 3.62 -13.93 -1.28
N VAL A 128 2.54 -13.46 -1.90
CA VAL A 128 1.20 -13.53 -1.28
C VAL A 128 0.69 -14.98 -1.21
N ALA A 129 0.98 -15.80 -2.22
CA ALA A 129 0.64 -17.22 -2.21
C ALA A 129 1.40 -17.98 -1.10
N GLU A 130 2.71 -17.71 -0.96
CA GLU A 130 3.54 -18.27 0.12
C GLU A 130 3.02 -17.87 1.51
N VAL A 131 2.61 -16.61 1.66
CA VAL A 131 1.99 -16.12 2.91
C VAL A 131 0.72 -16.90 3.23
N LEU A 132 -0.17 -17.13 2.27
CA LEU A 132 -1.41 -17.88 2.49
C LEU A 132 -1.11 -19.30 2.93
N THR A 133 -0.17 -19.99 2.27
CA THR A 133 0.27 -21.32 2.67
C THR A 133 0.82 -21.33 4.09
N ALA A 134 1.69 -20.38 4.43
CA ALA A 134 2.26 -20.30 5.78
C ALA A 134 1.21 -20.00 6.87
N LEU A 135 0.17 -19.22 6.53
CA LEU A 135 -0.94 -18.97 7.45
C LEU A 135 -1.80 -20.22 7.68
N ASP A 136 -2.03 -21.03 6.64
CA ASP A 136 -2.76 -22.30 6.75
C ASP A 136 -1.96 -23.32 7.58
N ASP A 137 -0.63 -23.40 7.39
CA ASP A 137 0.25 -24.39 8.03
C ASP A 137 0.63 -24.00 9.47
N ALA A 138 1.02 -22.76 9.69
CA ALA A 138 1.64 -22.29 10.94
C ALA A 138 0.88 -21.16 11.64
N GLY A 139 -0.17 -20.62 11.03
CA GLY A 139 -0.93 -19.50 11.57
C GLY A 139 -0.16 -18.18 11.63
N ALA A 140 1.03 -18.11 11.01
CA ALA A 140 1.87 -16.93 10.99
C ALA A 140 2.74 -16.84 9.73
N ALA A 141 2.97 -15.62 9.25
CA ALA A 141 3.85 -15.32 8.13
C ALA A 141 4.49 -13.94 8.30
N THR A 142 5.60 -13.70 7.59
CA THR A 142 6.25 -12.39 7.50
C THR A 142 6.52 -12.07 6.04
N VAL A 143 6.18 -10.86 5.61
CA VAL A 143 6.42 -10.40 4.24
C VAL A 143 6.61 -8.89 4.20
N GLN A 144 7.65 -8.43 3.51
CA GLN A 144 7.95 -7.00 3.31
C GLN A 144 7.88 -6.16 4.60
N GLY A 145 8.41 -6.69 5.71
CA GLY A 145 8.41 -6.02 7.01
C GLY A 145 7.02 -5.88 7.65
N CYS A 146 6.08 -6.72 7.25
CA CYS A 146 4.80 -6.94 7.91
C CYS A 146 4.77 -8.33 8.51
N GLU A 147 4.23 -8.47 9.71
CA GLU A 147 3.91 -9.73 10.36
C GLU A 147 2.41 -9.98 10.20
N LEU A 148 2.07 -11.21 9.79
CA LEU A 148 0.71 -11.71 9.68
C LEU A 148 0.53 -12.83 10.70
N ARG A 149 -0.51 -12.77 11.49
CA ARG A 149 -0.74 -13.74 12.55
C ARG A 149 -2.22 -14.03 12.78
N LEU A 150 -2.54 -15.31 12.80
CA LEU A 150 -3.85 -15.77 13.22
C LEU A 150 -3.96 -15.76 14.75
N LYS A 151 -5.01 -15.13 15.27
CA LYS A 151 -5.32 -15.09 16.69
C LYS A 151 -6.83 -15.01 16.88
N ARG A 152 -7.43 -16.01 17.54
CA ARG A 152 -8.88 -16.06 17.84
C ARG A 152 -9.72 -15.80 16.58
N ASP A 153 -9.57 -16.62 15.58
CA ASP A 153 -10.31 -16.55 14.30
C ASP A 153 -10.13 -15.25 13.50
N LYS A 154 -9.20 -14.40 13.90
CA LYS A 154 -8.85 -13.17 13.19
C LYS A 154 -7.42 -13.24 12.64
N LEU A 155 -7.28 -12.84 11.40
CA LEU A 155 -5.98 -12.53 10.80
C LEU A 155 -5.61 -11.08 11.16
N TRP A 156 -4.52 -10.92 11.88
CA TRP A 156 -3.91 -9.64 12.17
C TRP A 156 -2.73 -9.40 11.25
N ILE A 157 -2.67 -8.23 10.64
CA ILE A 157 -1.56 -7.79 9.78
C ILE A 157 -1.05 -6.47 10.35
N TYR A 158 0.25 -6.40 10.64
CA TYR A 158 0.86 -5.25 11.30
C TYR A 158 2.33 -5.11 10.95
N ARG A 159 2.92 -3.97 11.28
CA ARG A 159 4.33 -3.70 11.04
C ARG A 159 5.21 -4.61 11.89
N GLU A 160 6.20 -5.26 11.29
CA GLU A 160 7.17 -6.08 12.01
C GLU A 160 8.10 -5.21 12.85
N LEU A 161 8.33 -5.58 14.13
CA LEU A 161 9.23 -4.83 15.01
C LEU A 161 10.65 -4.71 14.43
N GLN A 162 11.17 -5.78 13.82
CA GLN A 162 12.52 -5.76 13.24
C GLN A 162 12.67 -4.70 12.15
N ALA A 163 11.60 -4.46 11.37
CA ALA A 163 11.60 -3.46 10.30
C ALA A 163 11.66 -2.00 10.83
N VAL A 164 11.21 -1.76 12.04
CA VAL A 164 11.14 -0.41 12.64
C VAL A 164 12.07 -0.21 13.84
N ARG A 165 12.76 -1.26 14.28
CA ARG A 165 13.56 -1.25 15.51
C ARG A 165 14.66 -0.18 15.53
N ALA A 166 15.23 0.12 14.36
CA ALA A 166 16.32 1.09 14.20
C ALA A 166 15.83 2.42 13.57
N VAL A 167 14.51 2.60 13.46
CA VAL A 167 13.95 3.82 12.88
C VAL A 167 13.71 4.83 14.00
N ASP A 168 14.44 5.93 13.96
CA ASP A 168 14.26 7.08 14.83
C ASP A 168 13.85 8.29 14.00
N ALA A 169 12.97 9.13 14.54
CA ALA A 169 12.55 10.38 13.91
C ALA A 169 12.49 11.50 14.96
N PRO A 170 12.82 12.74 14.60
CA PRO A 170 12.55 13.87 15.45
C PRO A 170 11.05 14.14 15.57
N VAL A 171 10.63 14.83 16.61
CA VAL A 171 9.24 15.26 16.79
C VAL A 171 8.81 16.11 15.61
N GLY A 172 7.58 15.88 15.12
CA GLY A 172 7.01 16.55 13.96
C GLY A 172 7.37 15.91 12.60
N ALA A 173 8.39 15.03 12.56
CA ALA A 173 8.69 14.25 11.37
C ALA A 173 7.83 12.99 11.29
N LEU A 174 7.72 12.45 10.08
CA LEU A 174 7.01 11.20 9.83
C LEU A 174 7.88 10.01 10.25
N TRP A 175 7.42 9.22 11.20
CA TRP A 175 8.09 8.01 11.64
C TRP A 175 7.60 6.79 10.85
N ASP A 176 8.55 5.95 10.41
CA ASP A 176 8.31 4.76 9.55
C ASP A 176 7.45 5.08 8.30
N GLY A 177 7.49 6.33 7.81
CA GLY A 177 6.65 6.76 6.70
C GLY A 177 5.14 6.72 6.96
N ARG A 178 4.71 6.54 8.23
CA ARG A 178 3.31 6.28 8.59
C ARG A 178 2.75 7.15 9.70
N TRP A 179 3.53 7.48 10.70
CA TRP A 179 3.04 8.07 11.93
C TRP A 179 3.61 9.46 12.17
N ARG A 180 2.74 10.39 12.59
CA ARG A 180 3.14 11.61 13.28
C ARG A 180 2.73 11.50 14.74
N LEU A 181 3.66 11.84 15.65
CA LEU A 181 3.33 12.06 17.04
C LEU A 181 3.38 13.55 17.30
N GLU A 182 2.24 14.08 17.70
CA GLU A 182 2.03 15.50 17.87
C GLU A 182 1.67 15.81 19.32
N PRO A 183 2.31 16.83 19.93
CA PRO A 183 1.91 17.29 21.24
C PRO A 183 0.53 17.96 21.15
N CYS A 184 -0.32 17.75 22.15
CA CYS A 184 -1.62 18.40 22.28
C CYS A 184 -1.80 18.97 23.68
N GLY A 185 -2.46 20.13 23.80
CA GLY A 185 -2.64 20.80 25.07
C GLY A 185 -1.31 21.12 25.79
N ASP A 186 -1.23 20.82 27.09
CA ASP A 186 -0.07 21.06 27.93
C ASP A 186 0.98 19.95 27.86
N ALA A 187 1.25 19.43 26.67
CA ALA A 187 2.31 18.43 26.49
C ALA A 187 3.67 19.01 26.90
N PRO A 188 4.57 18.18 27.45
CA PRO A 188 5.95 18.59 27.69
C PRO A 188 6.59 19.11 26.41
N VAL A 189 7.25 20.27 26.48
CA VAL A 189 7.93 20.87 25.32
C VAL A 189 9.04 19.93 24.84
N PRO A 190 9.00 19.49 23.58
CA PRO A 190 10.07 18.64 23.04
C PRO A 190 11.42 19.37 23.10
N ASN A 191 12.44 18.66 23.47
CA ASN A 191 13.82 19.15 23.41
C ASN A 191 14.64 18.35 22.38
N THR A 192 15.92 18.67 22.23
CA THR A 192 16.82 18.02 21.26
C THR A 192 17.05 16.53 21.49
N GLN A 193 16.72 16.02 22.68
CA GLN A 193 16.81 14.61 23.04
C GLN A 193 15.48 13.87 22.91
N THR A 194 14.42 14.56 22.54
CA THR A 194 13.09 13.96 22.33
C THR A 194 13.02 13.33 20.94
N THR A 195 12.83 12.01 20.88
CA THR A 195 12.75 11.24 19.63
C THR A 195 11.51 10.37 19.59
N ILE A 196 11.06 10.05 18.38
CA ILE A 196 10.01 9.08 18.13
C ILE A 196 10.69 7.81 17.66
N ARG A 197 10.45 6.70 18.36
CA ARG A 197 10.95 5.37 18.01
C ARG A 197 9.92 4.29 18.39
N ALA A 198 10.17 3.05 18.00
CA ALA A 198 9.31 1.94 18.36
C ALA A 198 9.18 1.82 19.89
N LEU A 199 7.98 1.50 20.38
CA LEU A 199 7.75 1.25 21.81
C LEU A 199 8.63 0.12 22.34
N GLY A 200 8.78 -0.94 21.56
CA GLY A 200 9.63 -2.06 21.88
C GLY A 200 9.19 -2.84 23.13
N ALA A 201 9.97 -3.85 23.50
CA ALA A 201 9.69 -4.63 24.69
C ALA A 201 9.96 -3.85 25.97
N GLU A 202 10.92 -2.93 25.94
CA GLU A 202 11.29 -2.07 27.06
C GLU A 202 10.15 -1.14 27.44
N GLY A 203 9.62 -0.37 26.49
CA GLY A 203 8.50 0.52 26.74
C GLY A 203 7.23 -0.23 27.13
N LEU A 204 6.95 -1.37 26.49
CA LEU A 204 5.74 -2.14 26.79
C LEU A 204 5.72 -2.74 28.21
N ARG A 205 6.88 -2.98 28.86
CA ARG A 205 6.94 -3.43 30.26
C ARG A 205 6.31 -2.46 31.23
N SER A 206 6.29 -1.17 30.92
CA SER A 206 5.68 -0.13 31.76
C SER A 206 4.15 -0.19 31.79
N PHE A 207 3.53 -1.10 31.00
CA PHE A 207 2.07 -1.24 30.89
C PHE A 207 1.64 -2.64 31.30
N ALA A 208 1.17 -2.81 32.55
CA ALA A 208 0.69 -4.10 33.04
C ALA A 208 -0.54 -4.62 32.25
N ASP A 209 -1.45 -3.71 31.92
CA ASP A 209 -2.78 -4.03 31.40
C ASP A 209 -2.94 -3.89 29.88
N TRP A 210 -1.84 -3.82 29.11
CA TRP A 210 -1.95 -3.68 27.64
C TRP A 210 -2.84 -4.74 26.96
N ARG A 211 -3.08 -5.88 27.62
CA ARG A 211 -3.90 -6.98 27.09
C ARG A 211 -5.36 -6.61 26.90
N HIS A 212 -5.88 -5.61 27.62
CA HIS A 212 -7.26 -5.11 27.45
C HIS A 212 -7.51 -4.50 26.09
N LEU A 213 -6.44 -4.03 25.39
CA LEU A 213 -6.56 -3.51 24.02
C LEU A 213 -6.97 -4.58 23.01
N GLY A 214 -6.86 -5.87 23.36
CA GLY A 214 -7.30 -6.98 22.49
C GLY A 214 -6.41 -7.25 21.27
N VAL A 215 -5.39 -6.44 21.01
CA VAL A 215 -4.47 -6.58 19.87
C VAL A 215 -3.34 -7.59 20.16
N PRO A 216 -2.70 -8.17 19.15
CA PRO A 216 -1.46 -8.92 19.32
C PRO A 216 -0.35 -8.05 19.94
N ARG A 217 0.50 -8.70 20.75
CA ARG A 217 1.65 -8.00 21.36
C ARG A 217 2.56 -7.33 20.33
N GLY A 218 2.79 -7.98 19.18
CA GLY A 218 3.62 -7.46 18.09
C GLY A 218 3.16 -6.10 17.57
N VAL A 219 1.84 -5.85 17.51
CA VAL A 219 1.27 -4.56 17.12
C VAL A 219 1.79 -3.44 18.02
N LEU A 220 1.76 -3.66 19.35
CA LEU A 220 2.19 -2.65 20.32
C LEU A 220 3.71 -2.48 20.35
N LEU A 221 4.46 -3.57 20.18
CA LEU A 221 5.92 -3.49 20.10
C LEU A 221 6.41 -2.63 18.94
N ALA A 222 5.73 -2.71 17.79
CA ALA A 222 6.05 -1.96 16.59
C ALA A 222 5.34 -0.61 16.50
N SER A 223 4.57 -0.21 17.52
CA SER A 223 3.91 1.09 17.55
C SER A 223 4.88 2.22 17.91
N PRO A 224 4.61 3.46 17.43
CA PRO A 224 5.43 4.61 17.79
C PRO A 224 5.25 5.05 19.23
N ALA A 225 6.31 5.52 19.84
CA ALA A 225 6.31 6.12 21.17
C ALA A 225 7.29 7.30 21.23
N VAL A 226 7.04 8.23 22.15
CA VAL A 226 7.90 9.38 22.42
C VAL A 226 8.88 9.03 23.52
N TRP A 227 10.15 9.28 23.27
CA TRP A 227 11.24 8.96 24.17
C TRP A 227 12.11 10.20 24.41
N GLN A 228 12.64 10.32 25.61
CA GLN A 228 13.68 11.28 25.96
C GLN A 228 14.92 10.50 26.44
N GLY A 229 15.89 10.33 25.56
CA GLY A 229 16.99 9.40 25.83
C GLY A 229 16.47 7.96 26.03
N ALA A 230 16.67 7.39 27.22
CA ALA A 230 16.19 6.07 27.62
C ALA A 230 14.79 6.09 28.28
N GLU A 231 14.27 7.26 28.62
CA GLU A 231 12.98 7.39 29.29
C GLU A 231 11.81 7.43 28.34
N LEU A 232 10.78 6.62 28.62
CA LEU A 232 9.52 6.63 27.88
C LEU A 232 8.63 7.80 28.33
N VAL A 233 8.45 8.80 27.49
CA VAL A 233 7.62 9.97 27.75
C VAL A 233 6.14 9.67 27.49
N ALA A 234 5.82 9.20 26.28
CA ALA A 234 4.44 8.91 25.90
C ALA A 234 4.37 7.71 24.95
N ALA A 235 3.26 6.97 25.05
CA ALA A 235 2.89 5.88 24.15
C ALA A 235 1.36 5.93 23.93
N PRO A 236 0.86 6.82 23.05
CA PRO A 236 -0.57 7.10 22.92
C PRO A 236 -1.40 5.86 22.57
N LEU A 237 -0.86 4.95 21.76
CA LEU A 237 -1.57 3.75 21.30
C LEU A 237 -1.72 2.65 22.37
N VAL A 238 -1.02 2.79 23.52
CA VAL A 238 -1.16 1.86 24.67
C VAL A 238 -1.78 2.51 25.91
N GLY A 239 -2.34 3.72 25.76
CA GLY A 239 -3.09 4.39 26.82
C GLY A 239 -2.28 5.41 27.66
N ARG A 240 -0.97 5.61 27.39
CA ARG A 240 -0.17 6.66 28.01
C ARG A 240 -0.01 7.83 27.03
N SER A 241 -1.06 8.64 26.89
CA SER A 241 -1.03 9.76 25.94
C SER A 241 -0.13 10.91 26.41
N GLN A 242 -0.15 11.26 27.72
CA GLN A 242 0.63 12.39 28.30
C GLN A 242 0.53 13.65 27.42
N ASN A 243 -0.68 13.93 26.93
CA ASN A 243 -0.96 15.01 25.99
C ASN A 243 -0.21 14.88 24.65
N TRP A 244 0.01 13.66 24.18
CA TRP A 244 0.47 13.34 22.84
C TRP A 244 -0.58 12.54 22.10
N GLN A 245 -0.70 12.78 20.82
CA GLN A 245 -1.55 11.99 19.92
C GLN A 245 -0.69 11.33 18.85
N ALA A 246 -1.12 10.13 18.43
CA ALA A 246 -0.53 9.41 17.30
C ALA A 246 -1.50 9.49 16.13
N VAL A 247 -1.05 10.09 15.03
CA VAL A 247 -1.83 10.29 13.81
C VAL A 247 -1.22 9.46 12.68
N LEU A 248 -2.04 8.66 12.03
CA LEU A 248 -1.64 7.97 10.80
C LEU A 248 -1.68 8.95 9.63
N GLU A 249 -0.58 9.12 8.90
CA GLU A 249 -0.48 9.95 7.70
C GLU A 249 -1.49 9.50 6.62
N ARG A 250 -1.54 8.19 6.39
CA ARG A 250 -2.63 7.57 5.63
C ARG A 250 -3.65 7.05 6.62
N GLY A 251 -4.62 7.87 6.98
CA GLY A 251 -5.64 7.53 7.95
C GLY A 251 -6.39 6.24 7.61
N GLU A 252 -7.25 5.81 8.51
CA GLU A 252 -8.09 4.62 8.35
C GLU A 252 -8.96 4.72 7.10
N ASP A 253 -9.52 5.90 6.83
CA ASP A 253 -10.31 6.15 5.62
C ASP A 253 -9.57 5.82 4.34
N ALA A 254 -8.26 6.06 4.29
CA ALA A 254 -7.42 5.74 3.14
C ALA A 254 -7.26 4.22 2.91
N PHE A 255 -7.40 3.40 3.95
CA PHE A 255 -7.44 1.95 3.80
C PHE A 255 -8.71 1.48 3.11
N PHE A 256 -9.85 2.10 3.42
CA PHE A 256 -11.17 1.75 2.89
C PHE A 256 -11.55 2.49 1.60
N ALA A 257 -10.78 3.49 1.20
CA ALA A 257 -11.00 4.24 -0.03
C ALA A 257 -10.30 3.62 -1.23
N ALA A 258 -10.99 3.58 -2.36
CA ALA A 258 -10.36 3.32 -3.64
C ALA A 258 -9.44 4.51 -3.98
N HIS A 259 -8.13 4.38 -3.81
CA HIS A 259 -7.23 5.35 -4.41
C HIS A 259 -7.34 5.19 -5.94
N MET A 260 -7.98 6.16 -6.57
CA MET A 260 -7.87 6.33 -8.02
C MET A 260 -6.43 6.78 -8.30
N THR A 261 -5.52 5.80 -8.40
CA THR A 261 -4.21 6.03 -9.01
C THR A 261 -4.45 6.21 -10.50
N HIS A 262 -4.44 7.47 -10.90
CA HIS A 262 -4.38 7.88 -12.30
C HIS A 262 -3.03 7.56 -12.91
#